data_96e74151e84791e118ce8b8d4c3c2a27
#
_entry.id   96e74151e84791e118ce8b8d4c3c2a27
#
_cell.length_a   1.000
_cell.length_b   1.000
_cell.length_c   1.000
_cell.angle_alpha   90.00
_cell.angle_beta   90.00
_cell.angle_gamma   90.00
#
_symmetry.space_group_name_H-M   'P 1'
#
loop_
_entity.id
_entity.type
_entity.pdbx_description
1 polymer ?
#
loop_
_entity_poly.entity_id
_entity_poly.type
_entity_poly.pdbx_seq_one_letter_code
_entity_poly.pdbx_strand_id
1 'polypeptide(L)' 'EEVDMQESGHTDVASMKTQVQIAMEALQKMNTELAKLNDEDDLPTWWTNKVATAVNKLDGMADYISAKGKTT' A
#
# COMPACT_ATOMS: atom_id res chain seq x y z
N GLU A 1 -21.90 9.28 5.77
CA GLU A 1 -21.24 9.07 5.54
C GLU A 1 -20.84 8.83 5.13
N GLU A 2 -20.84 9.06 5.00
CA GLU A 2 -20.10 8.81 4.54
C GLU A 2 -19.92 8.53 3.67
N VAL A 3 -20.21 8.67 3.33
CA VAL A 3 -19.96 8.34 2.50
C VAL A 3 -19.78 8.65 1.64
N ASP A 4 -19.89 9.20 1.46
CA ASP A 4 -19.56 9.46 0.73
C ASP A 4 -19.04 9.92 0.35
N MET A 5 -18.99 10.41 0.73
CA MET A 5 -18.34 10.87 0.48
C MET A 5 -17.56 10.76 0.04
N GLN A 6 -17.56 10.78 0.15
CA GLN A 6 -16.85 10.61 -0.22
C GLN A 6 -16.30 10.48 -1.18
N GLU A 7 -16.87 10.81 -1.21
CA GLU A 7 -16.35 10.22 -2.26
C GLU A 7 -15.45 10.95 -3.12
N SER A 8 -15.72 12.11 -3.47
CA SER A 8 -14.84 12.96 -4.23
C SER A 8 -13.53 13.14 -3.52
N GLY A 9 -13.57 13.19 -2.22
CA GLY A 9 -12.35 13.32 -1.43
C GLY A 9 -11.44 12.12 -1.52
N HIS A 10 -11.98 10.96 -1.92
CA HIS A 10 -11.20 9.74 -1.97
C HIS A 10 -10.52 9.53 -3.31
N THR A 11 -10.84 10.35 -4.31
CA THR A 11 -10.30 10.14 -5.65
C THR A 11 -9.35 11.24 -6.11
N ASP A 12 -9.24 12.33 -5.36
CA ASP A 12 -8.36 13.40 -5.80
C ASP A 12 -6.91 13.12 -5.42
N VAL A 13 -6.00 13.86 -6.04
CA VAL A 13 -4.57 13.64 -5.85
C VAL A 13 -4.15 13.88 -4.42
N ALA A 14 -4.70 14.93 -3.79
CA ALA A 14 -4.32 15.24 -2.42
C ALA A 14 -4.66 14.11 -1.47
N SER A 15 -5.86 13.54 -1.59
CA SER A 15 -6.26 12.40 -0.76
C SER A 15 -5.38 11.20 -1.02
N MET A 16 -5.03 10.96 -2.29
CA MET A 16 -4.20 9.82 -2.63
C MET A 16 -2.78 9.97 -2.10
N LYS A 17 -2.25 11.20 -2.10
CA LYS A 17 -0.94 11.42 -1.50
C LYS A 17 -0.94 11.05 -0.01
N THR A 18 -2.02 11.41 0.68
CA THR A 18 -2.15 11.06 2.10
C THR A 18 -2.23 9.55 2.29
N GLN A 19 -3.04 8.87 1.46
CA GLN A 19 -3.19 7.43 1.57
C GLN A 19 -1.87 6.70 1.29
N VAL A 20 -1.14 7.16 0.28
CA VAL A 20 0.16 6.57 -0.03
C VAL A 20 1.13 6.77 1.13
N GLN A 21 1.10 7.95 1.76
CA GLN A 21 1.96 8.23 2.90
C GLN A 21 1.65 7.26 4.05
N ILE A 22 0.37 7.03 4.33
CA ILE A 22 -0.04 6.10 5.37
C ILE A 22 0.47 4.69 5.03
N ALA A 23 0.35 4.30 3.77
CA ALA A 23 0.82 2.98 3.34
C ALA A 23 2.33 2.84 3.51
N MET A 24 3.07 3.89 3.20
CA MET A 24 4.53 3.87 3.36
C MET A 24 4.91 3.71 4.82
N GLU A 25 4.20 4.39 5.72
CA GLU A 25 4.46 4.26 7.14
C GLU A 25 4.17 2.85 7.63
N ALA A 26 3.08 2.25 7.14
CA ALA A 26 2.74 0.89 7.51
C ALA A 26 3.80 -0.09 7.01
N LEU A 27 4.26 0.10 5.78
CA LEU A 27 5.29 -0.76 5.20
C LEU A 27 6.60 -0.64 5.98
N GLN A 28 6.95 0.57 6.38
CA GLN A 28 8.17 0.77 7.14
C GLN A 28 8.09 0.10 8.51
N LYS A 29 6.92 0.18 9.14
CA LYS A 29 6.71 -0.51 10.42
C LYS A 29 6.86 -2.02 10.25
N MET A 30 6.26 -2.57 9.20
CA MET A 30 6.38 -4.01 8.93
C MET A 30 7.83 -4.39 8.70
N ASN A 31 8.55 -3.58 7.93
CA ASN A 31 9.95 -3.85 7.65
C ASN A 31 10.78 -3.86 8.93
N THR A 32 10.54 -2.90 9.81
CA THR A 32 11.25 -2.81 11.08
C THR A 32 10.98 -4.04 11.95
N GLU A 33 9.71 -4.45 12.02
CA GLU A 33 9.35 -5.58 12.86
C GLU A 33 9.87 -6.90 12.29
N LEU A 34 9.81 -7.06 10.98
CA LEU A 34 10.33 -8.26 10.34
C LEU A 34 11.85 -8.40 10.53
N ALA A 35 12.56 -7.27 10.56
CA ALA A 35 13.99 -7.30 10.74
C ALA A 35 14.40 -7.86 12.10
N LYS A 36 13.49 -7.88 13.06
CA LYS A 36 13.76 -8.42 14.38
C LYS A 36 13.61 -9.94 14.44
N LEU A 37 13.06 -10.55 13.40
CA LEU A 37 12.81 -11.98 13.37
C LEU A 37 13.93 -12.69 12.64
N ASN A 38 14.07 -13.99 12.92
CA ASN A 38 15.02 -14.82 12.19
C ASN A 38 14.42 -15.25 10.87
N ASP A 39 15.29 -15.46 9.88
CA ASP A 39 14.83 -15.86 8.55
C ASP A 39 14.08 -17.18 8.56
N GLU A 40 14.36 -18.03 9.57
CA GLU A 40 13.69 -19.32 9.67
C GLU A 40 12.37 -19.25 10.43
N ASP A 41 12.02 -18.11 11.01
CA ASP A 41 10.78 -18.00 11.75
C ASP A 41 9.59 -18.13 10.80
N ASP A 42 8.53 -18.76 11.27
CA ASP A 42 7.33 -18.96 10.49
C ASP A 42 6.34 -17.84 10.75
N LEU A 43 5.59 -17.49 9.71
CA LEU A 43 4.50 -16.52 9.82
C LEU A 43 3.20 -17.18 9.38
N PRO A 44 2.06 -16.69 9.89
CA PRO A 44 0.79 -17.30 9.49
C PRO A 44 0.58 -17.19 7.97
N THR A 45 0.05 -18.26 7.40
CA THR A 45 -0.19 -18.30 5.96
C THR A 45 -1.10 -17.17 5.50
N TRP A 46 -2.14 -16.87 6.29
CA TRP A 46 -3.06 -15.80 5.91
C TRP A 46 -2.35 -14.45 5.79
N TRP A 47 -1.38 -14.21 6.68
CA TRP A 47 -0.65 -12.95 6.67
C TRP A 47 0.29 -12.86 5.46
N THR A 48 1.03 -13.95 5.19
CA THR A 48 1.94 -13.95 4.05
C THR A 48 1.19 -13.83 2.74
N ASN A 49 0.00 -14.45 2.64
CA ASN A 49 -0.82 -14.32 1.44
C ASN A 49 -1.30 -12.89 1.24
N LYS A 50 -1.67 -12.22 2.33
CA LYS A 50 -2.10 -10.82 2.22
C LYS A 50 -0.97 -9.92 1.77
N VAL A 51 0.24 -10.16 2.27
CA VAL A 51 1.39 -9.38 1.84
C VAL A 51 1.67 -9.59 0.36
N ALA A 52 1.65 -10.83 -0.11
CA ALA A 52 1.89 -11.12 -1.52
C ALA A 52 0.86 -10.44 -2.41
N THR A 53 -0.41 -10.48 -2.01
CA THR A 53 -1.48 -9.83 -2.76
C THR A 53 -1.26 -8.32 -2.80
N ALA A 54 -0.91 -7.74 -1.66
CA ALA A 54 -0.70 -6.30 -1.57
C ALA A 54 0.47 -5.87 -2.44
N VAL A 55 1.56 -6.63 -2.44
CA VAL A 55 2.72 -6.30 -3.26
C VAL A 55 2.34 -6.29 -4.74
N ASN A 56 1.60 -7.31 -5.20
CA ASN A 56 1.17 -7.35 -6.59
C ASN A 56 0.31 -6.13 -6.95
N LYS A 57 -0.60 -5.76 -6.07
CA LYS A 57 -1.45 -4.60 -6.32
C LYS A 57 -0.65 -3.31 -6.34
N LEU A 58 0.30 -3.17 -5.43
CA LEU A 58 1.12 -1.96 -5.36
C LEU A 58 1.96 -1.80 -6.62
N ASP A 59 2.54 -2.89 -7.12
CA ASP A 59 3.33 -2.84 -8.35
C ASP A 59 2.48 -2.35 -9.51
N GLY A 60 1.28 -2.88 -9.67
CA GLY A 60 0.39 -2.48 -10.75
C GLY A 60 -0.02 -1.02 -10.64
N MET A 61 -0.32 -0.58 -9.42
CA MET A 61 -0.72 0.80 -9.20
C MET A 61 0.43 1.77 -9.42
N ALA A 62 1.64 1.37 -9.03
CA ALA A 62 2.82 2.21 -9.26
C ALA A 62 3.07 2.36 -10.75
N ASP A 63 2.94 1.28 -11.50
CA ASP A 63 3.12 1.32 -12.95
C ASP A 63 2.10 2.23 -13.62
N TYR A 64 0.84 2.14 -13.19
CA TYR A 64 -0.20 2.97 -13.75
C TYR A 64 0.09 4.45 -13.53
N ILE A 65 0.43 4.83 -12.30
CA ILE A 65 0.68 6.22 -11.96
C ILE A 65 1.91 6.75 -12.68
N SER A 66 2.92 5.92 -12.82
CA SER A 66 4.13 6.31 -13.55
C SER A 66 3.83 6.57 -15.01
N ALA A 67 3.05 5.68 -15.64
CA ALA A 67 2.67 5.85 -17.05
C ALA A 67 1.80 7.09 -17.24
N LYS A 68 0.86 7.33 -16.33
CA LYS A 68 0.00 8.50 -16.42
C LYS A 68 0.80 9.80 -16.33
N GLY A 69 1.78 9.82 -15.43
CA GLY A 69 2.64 10.99 -15.31
C GLY A 69 3.41 11.28 -16.57
N LYS A 70 3.82 10.23 -17.29
CA LYS A 70 4.59 10.41 -18.51
C LYS A 70 3.74 10.87 -19.69
N THR A 71 2.44 10.61 -19.64
CA THR A 71 1.57 10.98 -20.76
C THR A 71 1.02 12.38 -20.61
N THR A 72 1.18 13.01 -19.49
CA THR A 72 0.73 14.38 -19.31
C THR A 72 1.87 15.35 -19.52
#